data_a8d703966ad03471d43690d44b5de2b6
#
_entry.id   a8d703966ad03471d43690d44b5de2b6
#
_cell.length_a   1.000
_cell.length_b   1.000
_cell.length_c   1.000
_cell.angle_alpha   90.00
_cell.angle_beta   90.00
_cell.angle_gamma   90.00
#
_symmetry.space_group_name_H-M   'P 1'
#
loop_
_entity.id
_entity.type
_entity.pdbx_description
1 polymer ?
#
loop_
_entity_poly.entity_id
_entity_poly.type
_entity_poly.pdbx_seq_one_letter_code
_entity_poly.pdbx_strand_id
1 'polypeptide(L)'
;MKTCPYSALPITSKPNWKSIQAGAGYVKHLDLIGDNILYAYIQADHPVTLTTLSNDLVKTVLSESGVPTNPLYLIWDMHNINDISYDYKQGINDLIFNWGLQFSVVVFYNIDPSCRIIIETFAAMVPDTMTVLLRENYEESICTILDFKSGKAPASLPEQEIDEETSMKNEFLATIARISWLDMLNQKVFLPPANSRYYPYFKAVELMQEDLKARENLHEKELQKLKADNEQKLTQKIILLNAQVELNRKELQRFEQERTALKARVAAQEMELTRISTAIGEKTSTLQLICDQLTVLDIDPQFKQRLLDQCYTMLDTELKQKRLKTELTAGDSEFLSKLQKKHPNLNQRELRVSLMVKLNYDTREIARSIGISTRGMESIRYRMHRKLGLDKHKSIKTYLSELATGL
;
A
#
# COMPACT_ATOMS: atom_id res chain seq x y z
N MET A 1 19.68 -26.06 37.50
CA MET A 1 20.63 -25.05 37.00
C MET A 1 21.79 -25.79 36.35
N LYS A 2 22.17 -25.41 35.15
CA LYS A 2 23.41 -25.93 34.56
C LYS A 2 24.57 -25.17 35.16
N THR A 3 25.65 -25.85 35.46
CA THR A 3 26.88 -25.24 35.98
C THR A 3 28.01 -25.41 34.97
N CYS A 4 28.87 -24.42 34.88
CA CYS A 4 30.05 -24.50 34.03
C CYS A 4 30.99 -25.59 34.53
N PRO A 5 31.41 -26.55 33.71
CA PRO A 5 32.20 -27.71 34.12
C PRO A 5 33.59 -27.31 34.66
N TYR A 6 34.13 -26.16 34.25
CA TYR A 6 35.51 -25.75 34.60
C TYR A 6 35.57 -24.64 35.67
N SER A 7 34.46 -23.96 35.95
CA SER A 7 34.44 -22.86 36.92
C SER A 7 33.44 -23.05 38.06
N ALA A 8 32.60 -24.08 38.03
CA ALA A 8 31.46 -24.29 38.92
C ALA A 8 30.47 -23.11 39.01
N LEU A 9 30.62 -22.09 38.18
CA LEU A 9 29.69 -20.95 38.10
C LEU A 9 28.36 -21.37 37.47
N PRO A 10 27.21 -20.81 37.91
CA PRO A 10 25.93 -21.11 37.34
C PRO A 10 25.82 -20.59 35.89
N ILE A 11 25.21 -21.35 34.99
CA ILE A 11 24.88 -20.92 33.65
C ILE A 11 23.38 -20.63 33.62
N THR A 12 23.05 -19.38 33.32
CA THR A 12 21.68 -18.93 33.14
C THR A 12 21.37 -18.83 31.62
N SER A 13 20.34 -19.53 31.21
CA SER A 13 19.90 -19.58 29.81
C SER A 13 18.38 -19.45 29.82
N LYS A 14 17.80 -18.60 28.94
CA LYS A 14 16.35 -18.46 28.83
C LYS A 14 15.88 -18.76 27.38
N PRO A 15 14.65 -19.25 27.16
CA PRO A 15 14.14 -19.59 25.82
C PRO A 15 14.10 -18.41 24.85
N ASN A 16 13.98 -17.18 25.36
CA ASN A 16 13.97 -15.94 24.58
C ASN A 16 15.39 -15.34 24.39
N TRP A 17 16.42 -15.91 24.97
CA TRP A 17 17.82 -15.47 24.82
C TRP A 17 18.47 -16.06 23.57
N LYS A 18 17.70 -16.00 22.45
CA LYS A 18 18.15 -16.46 21.15
C LYS A 18 17.60 -15.56 20.04
N SER A 19 18.33 -15.48 18.95
CA SER A 19 17.93 -14.77 17.73
C SER A 19 18.02 -15.71 16.54
N ILE A 20 16.88 -15.90 15.84
CA ILE A 20 16.78 -16.79 14.69
C ILE A 20 17.08 -15.99 13.43
N GLN A 21 18.12 -16.38 12.72
CA GLN A 21 18.53 -15.80 11.44
C GLN A 21 18.16 -16.77 10.30
N ALA A 22 16.84 -16.87 10.03
CA ALA A 22 16.30 -17.85 9.06
C ALA A 22 16.90 -17.70 7.66
N GLY A 23 17.15 -16.47 7.20
CA GLY A 23 17.75 -16.19 5.89
C GLY A 23 19.23 -16.56 5.79
N ALA A 24 19.93 -16.67 6.93
CA ALA A 24 21.37 -17.02 7.02
C ALA A 24 21.63 -18.42 7.60
N GLY A 25 20.57 -19.16 7.95
CA GLY A 25 20.66 -20.58 8.34
C GLY A 25 21.22 -20.85 9.73
N TYR A 26 21.18 -19.90 10.67
CA TYR A 26 21.68 -20.12 12.03
C TYR A 26 20.80 -19.50 13.12
N VAL A 27 20.94 -20.00 14.34
CA VAL A 27 20.34 -19.43 15.55
C VAL A 27 21.47 -18.96 16.47
N LYS A 28 21.46 -17.68 16.82
CA LYS A 28 22.42 -17.12 17.79
C LYS A 28 21.87 -17.24 19.20
N HIS A 29 22.69 -17.68 20.12
CA HIS A 29 22.40 -17.80 21.53
C HIS A 29 23.31 -16.89 22.34
N LEU A 30 22.81 -16.40 23.47
CA LEU A 30 23.60 -15.62 24.43
C LEU A 30 23.20 -16.07 25.83
N ASP A 31 24.10 -16.76 26.50
CA ASP A 31 23.93 -17.24 27.89
C ASP A 31 24.73 -16.37 28.86
N LEU A 32 24.41 -16.43 30.14
CA LEU A 32 25.15 -15.76 31.23
C LEU A 32 25.80 -16.80 32.11
N ILE A 33 27.12 -16.67 32.33
CA ILE A 33 27.91 -17.52 33.24
C ILE A 33 28.29 -16.68 34.46
N GLY A 34 27.84 -17.10 35.64
CA GLY A 34 28.01 -16.32 36.86
C GLY A 34 27.26 -14.98 36.76
N ASP A 35 27.94 -13.90 37.17
CA ASP A 35 27.31 -12.58 37.33
C ASP A 35 27.54 -11.63 36.15
N ASN A 36 28.60 -11.82 35.34
CA ASN A 36 29.01 -10.84 34.33
C ASN A 36 29.81 -11.41 33.16
N ILE A 37 29.74 -12.73 32.89
CA ILE A 37 30.39 -13.35 31.75
C ILE A 37 29.31 -13.74 30.74
N LEU A 38 29.29 -13.08 29.64
CA LEU A 38 28.41 -13.42 28.52
C LEU A 38 29.04 -14.54 27.68
N TYR A 39 28.24 -15.52 27.30
CA TYR A 39 28.66 -16.62 26.45
C TYR A 39 27.85 -16.63 25.18
N ALA A 40 28.47 -16.23 24.07
CA ALA A 40 27.87 -16.17 22.76
C ALA A 40 28.26 -17.40 21.93
N TYR A 41 27.27 -18.02 21.26
CA TYR A 41 27.49 -19.12 20.34
C TYR A 41 26.37 -19.18 19.29
N ILE A 42 26.63 -19.90 18.21
CA ILE A 42 25.61 -20.16 17.19
C ILE A 42 25.29 -21.65 17.12
N GLN A 43 24.07 -21.94 16.69
CA GLN A 43 23.66 -23.27 16.30
C GLN A 43 23.40 -23.25 14.77
N ALA A 44 24.23 -23.98 14.05
CA ALA A 44 24.15 -24.12 12.58
C ALA A 44 24.63 -25.52 12.18
N ASP A 45 24.03 -26.08 11.13
CA ASP A 45 24.38 -27.40 10.61
C ASP A 45 25.53 -27.38 9.58
N HIS A 46 25.94 -26.18 9.16
CA HIS A 46 27.01 -25.94 8.19
C HIS A 46 27.73 -24.62 8.52
N PRO A 47 28.93 -24.36 7.94
CA PRO A 47 29.61 -23.09 8.07
C PRO A 47 28.75 -21.93 7.55
N VAL A 48 28.69 -20.82 8.32
CA VAL A 48 27.85 -19.66 8.01
C VAL A 48 28.63 -18.36 8.08
N THR A 49 28.14 -17.36 7.35
CA THR A 49 28.56 -15.96 7.46
C THR A 49 27.66 -15.25 8.46
N LEU A 50 28.23 -14.56 9.44
CA LEU A 50 27.47 -13.68 10.33
C LEU A 50 27.03 -12.43 9.58
N THR A 51 25.71 -12.23 9.41
CA THR A 51 25.16 -11.15 8.58
C THR A 51 24.64 -9.96 9.36
N THR A 52 24.00 -10.20 10.51
CA THR A 52 23.37 -9.13 11.31
C THR A 52 23.64 -9.33 12.80
N LEU A 53 24.09 -8.31 13.49
CA LEU A 53 24.19 -8.33 14.94
C LEU A 53 22.81 -8.15 15.56
N SER A 54 22.39 -9.12 16.37
CA SER A 54 21.10 -9.09 17.06
C SER A 54 21.18 -8.16 18.28
N ASN A 55 21.13 -6.86 18.07
CA ASN A 55 21.20 -5.84 19.12
C ASN A 55 20.12 -6.03 20.19
N ASP A 56 18.90 -6.42 19.77
CA ASP A 56 17.78 -6.68 20.68
C ASP A 56 18.04 -7.88 21.59
N LEU A 57 18.77 -8.90 21.13
CA LEU A 57 19.18 -10.03 21.95
C LEU A 57 20.07 -9.58 23.09
N VAL A 58 21.11 -8.78 22.81
CA VAL A 58 22.04 -8.26 23.82
C VAL A 58 21.29 -7.39 24.84
N LYS A 59 20.43 -6.48 24.38
CA LYS A 59 19.59 -5.65 25.27
C LYS A 59 18.68 -6.49 26.15
N THR A 60 18.04 -7.50 25.60
CA THR A 60 17.15 -8.39 26.34
C THR A 60 17.90 -9.13 27.45
N VAL A 61 19.05 -9.71 27.11
CA VAL A 61 19.87 -10.44 28.10
C VAL A 61 20.34 -9.51 29.23
N LEU A 62 20.86 -8.34 28.91
CA LEU A 62 21.32 -7.37 29.90
C LEU A 62 20.16 -6.86 30.78
N SER A 63 19.02 -6.53 30.23
CA SER A 63 17.87 -6.03 30.98
C SER A 63 17.23 -7.07 31.87
N GLU A 64 17.15 -8.32 31.43
CA GLU A 64 16.53 -9.42 32.18
C GLU A 64 17.45 -10.07 33.22
N SER A 65 18.74 -9.96 33.01
CA SER A 65 19.73 -10.53 33.93
C SER A 65 20.15 -9.58 35.06
N GLY A 66 19.95 -8.26 34.92
CA GLY A 66 20.38 -7.25 35.85
C GLY A 66 21.92 -7.15 35.97
N VAL A 67 22.65 -7.67 34.98
CA VAL A 67 24.11 -7.67 34.95
C VAL A 67 24.64 -6.24 34.89
N PRO A 68 25.66 -5.88 35.71
CA PRO A 68 26.29 -4.57 35.58
C PRO A 68 26.95 -4.42 34.21
N THR A 69 26.82 -3.23 33.64
CA THR A 69 27.37 -2.94 32.30
C THR A 69 28.90 -2.79 32.31
N ASN A 70 29.54 -2.78 33.49
CA ASN A 70 30.96 -2.65 33.65
C ASN A 70 31.41 -3.27 35.01
N PRO A 71 32.41 -4.18 35.06
CA PRO A 71 33.05 -4.81 33.91
C PRO A 71 32.23 -5.97 33.33
N LEU A 72 32.16 -6.06 31.99
CA LEU A 72 31.62 -7.20 31.27
C LEU A 72 32.73 -8.05 30.67
N TYR A 73 32.50 -9.34 30.60
CA TYR A 73 33.37 -10.32 29.95
C TYR A 73 32.58 -11.06 28.88
N LEU A 74 33.20 -11.40 27.75
CA LEU A 74 32.57 -12.14 26.69
C LEU A 74 33.43 -13.34 26.30
N ILE A 75 32.82 -14.51 26.26
CA ILE A 75 33.37 -15.69 25.58
C ILE A 75 32.53 -15.89 24.30
N TRP A 76 33.19 -16.03 23.17
CA TRP A 76 32.55 -16.23 21.91
C TRP A 76 33.03 -17.51 21.23
N ASP A 77 32.12 -18.48 21.12
CA ASP A 77 32.36 -19.70 20.33
C ASP A 77 32.18 -19.40 18.87
N MET A 78 33.27 -19.55 18.12
CA MET A 78 33.27 -19.30 16.66
C MET A 78 33.04 -20.56 15.85
N HIS A 79 32.57 -21.66 16.46
CA HIS A 79 32.27 -22.90 15.74
C HIS A 79 31.28 -22.67 14.63
N ASN A 80 31.56 -23.20 13.42
CA ASN A 80 30.78 -23.03 12.21
C ASN A 80 30.63 -21.57 11.71
N ILE A 81 31.52 -20.65 12.13
CA ILE A 81 31.58 -19.30 11.58
C ILE A 81 32.80 -19.20 10.66
N ASN A 82 32.58 -18.98 9.36
CA ASN A 82 33.65 -18.87 8.38
C ASN A 82 33.87 -17.44 7.86
N ASP A 83 32.93 -16.53 8.11
CA ASP A 83 33.03 -15.13 7.69
C ASP A 83 32.13 -14.21 8.51
N ILE A 84 32.43 -12.90 8.51
CA ILE A 84 31.67 -11.84 9.18
C ILE A 84 31.42 -10.72 8.20
N SER A 85 30.15 -10.47 7.88
CA SER A 85 29.75 -9.44 6.92
C SER A 85 30.06 -8.03 7.40
N TYR A 86 30.07 -7.08 6.48
CA TYR A 86 30.24 -5.65 6.79
C TYR A 86 29.18 -5.16 7.78
N ASP A 87 27.91 -5.45 7.56
CA ASP A 87 26.79 -5.02 8.44
C ASP A 87 26.96 -5.55 9.86
N TYR A 88 27.45 -6.78 10.00
CA TYR A 88 27.72 -7.35 11.33
C TYR A 88 28.87 -6.62 12.03
N LYS A 89 29.93 -6.27 11.29
CA LYS A 89 31.06 -5.46 11.80
C LYS A 89 30.59 -4.11 12.30
N GLN A 90 29.74 -3.42 11.53
CA GLN A 90 29.14 -2.14 11.93
C GLN A 90 28.30 -2.28 13.21
N GLY A 91 27.49 -3.36 13.31
CA GLY A 91 26.75 -3.65 14.54
C GLY A 91 27.64 -3.86 15.78
N ILE A 92 28.81 -4.51 15.63
CA ILE A 92 29.80 -4.65 16.72
C ILE A 92 30.38 -3.28 17.09
N ASN A 93 30.72 -2.46 16.12
CA ASN A 93 31.22 -1.11 16.38
C ASN A 93 30.23 -0.29 17.17
N ASP A 94 28.97 -0.30 16.78
CA ASP A 94 27.89 0.38 17.50
C ASP A 94 27.77 -0.13 18.94
N LEU A 95 27.86 -1.45 19.14
CA LEU A 95 27.82 -2.06 20.47
C LEU A 95 28.97 -1.57 21.39
N ILE A 96 30.18 -1.49 20.85
CA ILE A 96 31.39 -1.13 21.61
C ILE A 96 31.49 0.38 21.80
N PHE A 97 31.29 1.17 20.75
CA PHE A 97 31.61 2.61 20.81
C PHE A 97 30.37 3.49 21.09
N ASN A 98 29.16 3.07 20.73
CA ASN A 98 27.97 3.90 20.85
C ASN A 98 27.07 3.51 22.01
N TRP A 99 27.03 2.22 22.43
CA TRP A 99 26.15 1.78 23.50
C TRP A 99 26.70 1.91 24.91
N GLY A 100 27.99 2.25 25.05
CA GLY A 100 28.64 2.39 26.33
C GLY A 100 28.85 1.07 27.08
N LEU A 101 28.77 -0.07 26.41
CA LEU A 101 29.10 -1.37 26.98
C LEU A 101 30.62 -1.50 27.09
N GLN A 102 31.12 -1.68 28.30
CA GLN A 102 32.56 -1.82 28.54
C GLN A 102 32.92 -3.28 28.77
N PHE A 103 33.34 -3.94 27.70
CA PHE A 103 33.95 -5.26 27.81
C PHE A 103 35.41 -5.11 28.27
N SER A 104 35.73 -5.71 29.39
CA SER A 104 37.14 -5.74 29.87
C SER A 104 37.95 -6.77 29.10
N VAL A 105 37.37 -7.96 28.88
CA VAL A 105 38.02 -9.04 28.12
C VAL A 105 37.01 -9.72 27.21
N VAL A 106 37.41 -9.93 25.96
CA VAL A 106 36.68 -10.77 24.98
C VAL A 106 37.58 -11.90 24.54
N VAL A 107 37.09 -13.11 24.70
CA VAL A 107 37.83 -14.33 24.32
C VAL A 107 37.09 -15.02 23.18
N PHE A 108 37.79 -15.24 22.10
CA PHE A 108 37.34 -16.03 20.96
C PHE A 108 38.00 -17.40 20.97
N TYR A 109 37.22 -18.45 20.68
CA TYR A 109 37.75 -19.79 20.51
C TYR A 109 37.03 -20.57 19.38
N ASN A 110 37.52 -21.75 19.00
CA ASN A 110 37.04 -22.52 17.85
C ASN A 110 37.06 -21.70 16.52
N ILE A 111 38.08 -20.89 16.34
CA ILE A 111 38.18 -19.96 15.24
C ILE A 111 38.59 -20.72 13.96
N ASP A 112 37.77 -20.66 12.92
CA ASP A 112 38.13 -21.13 11.58
C ASP A 112 39.34 -20.33 11.06
N PRO A 113 40.33 -20.98 10.40
CA PRO A 113 41.50 -20.31 9.85
C PRO A 113 41.16 -19.14 8.92
N SER A 114 40.06 -19.23 8.16
CA SER A 114 39.60 -18.16 7.27
C SER A 114 39.09 -16.93 8.03
N CYS A 115 38.53 -17.11 9.21
CA CYS A 115 37.99 -16.04 10.05
C CYS A 115 39.04 -15.41 10.98
N ARG A 116 40.20 -16.07 11.18
CA ARG A 116 41.23 -15.65 12.11
C ARG A 116 41.74 -14.23 11.87
N ILE A 117 42.01 -13.89 10.61
CA ILE A 117 42.50 -12.56 10.26
C ILE A 117 41.46 -11.46 10.57
N ILE A 118 40.17 -11.77 10.48
CA ILE A 118 39.09 -10.85 10.81
C ILE A 118 39.13 -10.56 12.34
N ILE A 119 39.32 -11.58 13.16
CA ILE A 119 39.43 -11.42 14.63
C ILE A 119 40.70 -10.71 15.02
N GLU A 120 41.86 -11.02 14.40
CA GLU A 120 43.09 -10.30 14.62
C GLU A 120 42.99 -8.82 14.26
N THR A 121 42.30 -8.48 13.17
CA THR A 121 42.01 -7.09 12.77
C THR A 121 41.10 -6.41 13.80
N PHE A 122 40.07 -7.10 14.29
CA PHE A 122 39.23 -6.61 15.37
C PHE A 122 40.02 -6.31 16.62
N ALA A 123 40.90 -7.24 17.06
CA ALA A 123 41.74 -7.08 18.21
C ALA A 123 42.69 -5.86 18.13
N ALA A 124 43.13 -5.51 16.91
CA ALA A 124 44.02 -4.38 16.67
C ALA A 124 43.33 -3.00 16.76
N MET A 125 41.96 -2.95 16.71
CA MET A 125 41.22 -1.68 16.72
C MET A 125 40.49 -1.37 18.05
N VAL A 126 40.31 -2.35 18.91
CA VAL A 126 39.59 -2.14 20.17
C VAL A 126 40.31 -1.15 21.10
N PRO A 127 39.56 -0.43 21.98
CA PRO A 127 40.17 0.51 22.93
C PRO A 127 41.13 -0.18 23.89
N ASP A 128 42.09 0.53 24.40
CA ASP A 128 43.06 0.04 25.42
C ASP A 128 42.41 -0.51 26.68
N THR A 129 41.17 -0.12 26.95
CA THR A 129 40.36 -0.62 28.07
C THR A 129 39.81 -2.03 27.85
N MET A 130 39.92 -2.57 26.63
CA MET A 130 39.38 -3.86 26.21
C MET A 130 40.50 -4.77 25.70
N THR A 131 40.61 -5.96 26.30
CA THR A 131 41.58 -6.97 25.88
C THR A 131 40.87 -8.05 25.02
N VAL A 132 41.38 -8.31 23.84
CA VAL A 132 40.89 -9.39 22.97
C VAL A 132 41.90 -10.52 22.94
N LEU A 133 41.46 -11.74 23.23
CA LEU A 133 42.31 -12.91 23.33
C LEU A 133 41.73 -14.05 22.45
N LEU A 134 42.63 -14.83 21.84
CA LEU A 134 42.29 -16.03 21.08
C LEU A 134 42.72 -17.27 21.90
N ARG A 135 41.86 -18.25 22.03
CA ARG A 135 42.12 -19.49 22.74
C ARG A 135 41.73 -20.68 21.87
N GLU A 136 42.24 -21.86 22.21
CA GLU A 136 41.95 -23.05 21.41
C GLU A 136 40.60 -23.69 21.78
N ASN A 137 40.22 -23.62 23.06
CA ASN A 137 39.04 -24.29 23.58
C ASN A 137 38.32 -23.50 24.67
N TYR A 138 37.14 -24.01 25.06
CA TYR A 138 36.26 -23.38 26.06
C TYR A 138 36.92 -23.35 27.45
N GLU A 139 37.66 -24.41 27.86
CA GLU A 139 38.32 -24.48 29.16
C GLU A 139 39.34 -23.35 29.33
N GLU A 140 40.24 -23.19 28.37
CA GLU A 140 41.21 -22.09 28.37
C GLU A 140 40.53 -20.72 28.37
N SER A 141 39.41 -20.58 27.66
CA SER A 141 38.68 -19.33 27.57
C SER A 141 38.10 -18.91 28.92
N ILE A 142 37.45 -19.83 29.64
CA ILE A 142 36.87 -19.53 30.96
C ILE A 142 37.96 -19.31 32.02
N CYS A 143 39.03 -20.13 32.02
CA CYS A 143 40.16 -19.96 32.93
C CYS A 143 40.84 -18.61 32.71
N THR A 144 41.04 -18.18 31.47
CA THR A 144 41.60 -16.86 31.15
C THR A 144 40.80 -15.72 31.76
N ILE A 145 39.46 -15.76 31.65
CA ILE A 145 38.61 -14.71 32.26
C ILE A 145 38.68 -14.77 33.80
N LEU A 146 38.69 -15.94 34.39
CA LEU A 146 38.77 -16.08 35.84
C LEU A 146 40.12 -15.59 36.39
N ASP A 147 41.23 -15.87 35.73
CA ASP A 147 42.55 -15.36 36.06
C ASP A 147 42.58 -13.83 35.99
N PHE A 148 42.01 -13.26 34.92
CA PHE A 148 41.89 -11.82 34.79
C PHE A 148 41.03 -11.18 35.90
N LYS A 149 39.87 -11.80 36.25
CA LYS A 149 39.02 -11.36 37.37
C LYS A 149 39.75 -11.44 38.73
N SER A 150 40.67 -12.39 38.91
CA SER A 150 41.47 -12.54 40.14
C SER A 150 42.71 -11.64 40.19
N GLY A 151 42.91 -10.77 39.21
CA GLY A 151 44.09 -9.89 39.11
C GLY A 151 45.39 -10.61 38.76
N LYS A 152 45.30 -11.88 38.39
CA LYS A 152 46.43 -12.57 37.78
C LYS A 152 46.55 -12.08 36.36
N ALA A 153 47.71 -11.57 35.95
CA ALA A 153 47.96 -11.34 34.54
C ALA A 153 47.63 -12.64 33.80
N PRO A 154 46.81 -12.63 32.73
CA PRO A 154 46.64 -13.83 31.92
C PRO A 154 48.04 -14.32 31.61
N ALA A 155 48.26 -15.64 31.71
CA ALA A 155 49.56 -16.21 31.34
C ALA A 155 49.89 -15.63 29.97
N SER A 156 50.61 -14.56 30.03
CA SER A 156 50.86 -13.68 28.90
C SER A 156 51.55 -14.53 27.85
N LEU A 157 51.20 -14.29 26.66
CA LEU A 157 52.23 -14.24 25.63
C LEU A 157 53.54 -13.85 26.31
N PRO A 158 54.60 -14.67 26.23
CA PRO A 158 55.88 -14.30 26.86
C PRO A 158 56.10 -12.82 26.52
N GLU A 159 56.70 -12.04 27.47
CA GLU A 159 57.28 -10.73 27.16
C GLU A 159 58.22 -10.95 25.97
N GLN A 160 57.64 -11.13 24.82
CA GLN A 160 58.38 -11.02 23.57
C GLN A 160 58.70 -9.54 23.52
N GLU A 161 59.99 -9.21 23.62
CA GLU A 161 60.53 -7.99 23.06
C GLU A 161 59.71 -7.75 21.79
N ILE A 162 58.94 -6.65 21.74
CA ILE A 162 58.06 -6.37 20.59
C ILE A 162 58.98 -6.25 19.42
N ASP A 163 59.18 -7.36 18.70
CA ASP A 163 59.97 -7.40 17.49
C ASP A 163 59.36 -6.42 16.50
N GLU A 164 60.23 -5.70 15.79
CA GLU A 164 59.80 -4.76 14.73
C GLU A 164 58.76 -5.38 13.79
N GLU A 165 58.86 -6.67 13.56
CA GLU A 165 57.91 -7.43 12.72
C GLU A 165 56.51 -7.49 13.32
N THR A 166 56.41 -7.82 14.60
CA THR A 166 55.14 -7.87 15.34
C THR A 166 54.53 -6.47 15.45
N SER A 167 55.33 -5.44 15.70
CA SER A 167 54.89 -4.06 15.75
C SER A 167 54.33 -3.59 14.40
N MET A 168 55.03 -3.87 13.30
CA MET A 168 54.58 -3.54 11.95
C MET A 168 53.33 -4.33 11.53
N LYS A 169 53.23 -5.60 11.92
CA LYS A 169 52.02 -6.40 11.69
C LYS A 169 50.82 -5.77 12.40
N ASN A 170 50.95 -5.41 13.67
CA ASN A 170 49.88 -4.84 14.46
C ASN A 170 49.41 -3.47 13.87
N GLU A 171 50.37 -2.60 13.50
CA GLU A 171 50.04 -1.31 12.89
C GLU A 171 49.38 -1.50 11.52
N PHE A 172 49.80 -2.49 10.74
CA PHE A 172 49.17 -2.84 9.47
C PHE A 172 47.72 -3.31 9.68
N LEU A 173 47.51 -4.23 10.62
CA LEU A 173 46.17 -4.73 10.97
C LEU A 173 45.28 -3.59 11.49
N ALA A 174 45.80 -2.72 12.34
CA ALA A 174 45.09 -1.57 12.85
C ALA A 174 44.69 -0.59 11.70
N THR A 175 45.58 -0.39 10.72
CA THR A 175 45.29 0.44 9.55
C THR A 175 44.17 -0.17 8.71
N ILE A 176 44.23 -1.47 8.43
CA ILE A 176 43.17 -2.19 7.71
C ILE A 176 41.85 -2.15 8.49
N ALA A 177 41.91 -2.31 9.84
CA ALA A 177 40.71 -2.25 10.66
C ALA A 177 40.05 -0.87 10.66
N ARG A 178 40.80 0.22 10.70
CA ARG A 178 40.26 1.58 10.60
C ARG A 178 39.47 1.77 9.30
N ILE A 179 39.96 1.20 8.20
CA ILE A 179 39.28 1.26 6.89
C ILE A 179 38.08 0.30 6.84
N SER A 180 38.28 -0.98 7.17
CA SER A 180 37.31 -2.05 6.92
C SER A 180 36.25 -2.22 7.99
N TRP A 181 36.49 -1.78 9.23
CA TRP A 181 35.56 -1.86 10.36
C TRP A 181 34.96 -0.50 10.72
N LEU A 182 35.81 0.57 10.76
CA LEU A 182 35.40 1.90 11.23
C LEU A 182 35.04 2.86 10.11
N ASP A 183 35.22 2.47 8.84
CA ASP A 183 34.99 3.29 7.66
C ASP A 183 35.73 4.66 7.67
N MET A 184 36.93 4.66 8.31
CA MET A 184 37.73 5.86 8.48
C MET A 184 38.60 6.18 7.26
N LEU A 185 37.94 6.50 6.14
CA LEU A 185 38.64 6.80 4.88
C LEU A 185 39.40 8.13 4.91
N ASN A 186 39.13 8.98 5.89
CA ASN A 186 39.77 10.30 5.99
C ASN A 186 41.01 10.33 6.89
N GLN A 187 41.31 9.23 7.60
CA GLN A 187 42.46 9.14 8.50
C GLN A 187 43.72 8.83 7.68
N LYS A 188 44.81 9.53 7.97
CA LYS A 188 46.08 9.31 7.28
C LYS A 188 46.68 7.94 7.64
N VAL A 189 47.02 7.17 6.59
CA VAL A 189 47.72 5.88 6.78
C VAL A 189 49.16 6.14 7.27
N PHE A 190 49.59 5.37 8.26
CA PHE A 190 50.97 5.33 8.68
C PHE A 190 51.85 4.79 7.53
N LEU A 191 52.91 5.47 7.19
CA LEU A 191 53.90 5.01 6.20
C LEU A 191 55.25 4.81 6.88
N PRO A 192 55.76 3.57 6.94
CA PRO A 192 57.11 3.35 7.41
C PRO A 192 58.12 4.01 6.46
N PRO A 193 59.40 4.13 6.86
CA PRO A 193 60.44 4.68 6.00
C PRO A 193 60.53 3.97 4.64
N ALA A 194 60.81 4.73 3.58
CA ALA A 194 60.78 4.20 2.22
C ALA A 194 61.75 3.03 1.94
N ASN A 195 62.77 2.88 2.77
CA ASN A 195 63.71 1.76 2.74
C ASN A 195 63.24 0.53 3.53
N SER A 196 62.13 0.65 4.26
CA SER A 196 61.53 -0.50 4.99
C SER A 196 60.94 -1.52 4.05
N ARG A 197 61.13 -2.82 4.37
CA ARG A 197 60.49 -3.93 3.66
C ARG A 197 58.94 -3.89 3.71
N TYR A 198 58.37 -3.15 4.66
CA TYR A 198 56.95 -3.01 4.87
C TYR A 198 56.35 -1.81 4.05
N TYR A 199 57.17 -0.88 3.64
CA TYR A 199 56.70 0.33 2.93
C TYR A 199 55.76 0.04 1.75
N PRO A 200 56.02 -0.94 0.85
CA PRO A 200 55.14 -1.21 -0.28
C PRO A 200 53.72 -1.65 0.16
N TYR A 201 53.59 -2.37 1.26
CA TYR A 201 52.30 -2.84 1.77
C TYR A 201 51.44 -1.67 2.27
N PHE A 202 52.03 -0.82 3.12
CA PHE A 202 51.32 0.37 3.63
C PHE A 202 51.00 1.36 2.51
N LYS A 203 51.89 1.52 1.55
CA LYS A 203 51.65 2.38 0.39
C LYS A 203 50.53 1.87 -0.48
N ALA A 204 50.42 0.56 -0.66
CA ALA A 204 49.30 -0.07 -1.38
C ALA A 204 47.95 0.16 -0.66
N VAL A 205 47.95 0.11 0.69
CA VAL A 205 46.75 0.41 1.49
C VAL A 205 46.38 1.87 1.38
N GLU A 206 47.32 2.79 1.42
CA GLU A 206 47.07 4.22 1.23
C GLU A 206 46.40 4.49 -0.13
N LEU A 207 46.97 3.95 -1.23
CA LEU A 207 46.37 4.08 -2.57
C LEU A 207 44.96 3.49 -2.65
N MET A 208 44.74 2.32 -2.03
CA MET A 208 43.41 1.72 -1.97
C MET A 208 42.41 2.61 -1.18
N GLN A 209 42.85 3.23 -0.08
CA GLN A 209 42.04 4.17 0.70
C GLN A 209 41.66 5.40 -0.14
N GLU A 210 42.63 5.96 -0.91
CA GLU A 210 42.36 7.08 -1.82
C GLU A 210 41.31 6.72 -2.89
N ASP A 211 41.45 5.52 -3.49
CA ASP A 211 40.47 5.02 -4.48
C ASP A 211 39.07 4.82 -3.89
N LEU A 212 38.99 4.25 -2.69
CA LEU A 212 37.71 4.06 -1.97
C LEU A 212 37.07 5.41 -1.68
N LYS A 213 37.84 6.39 -1.19
CA LYS A 213 37.35 7.75 -0.95
C LYS A 213 36.88 8.45 -2.21
N ALA A 214 37.58 8.27 -3.32
CA ALA A 214 37.16 8.83 -4.62
C ALA A 214 35.83 8.22 -5.08
N ARG A 215 35.64 6.91 -4.91
CA ARG A 215 34.39 6.21 -5.23
C ARG A 215 33.23 6.66 -4.35
N GLU A 216 33.46 6.80 -3.05
CA GLU A 216 32.44 7.27 -2.12
C GLU A 216 31.95 8.68 -2.48
N ASN A 217 32.89 9.61 -2.75
CA ASN A 217 32.57 10.97 -3.19
C ASN A 217 31.80 11.00 -4.51
N LEU A 218 32.11 10.09 -5.44
CA LEU A 218 31.35 9.95 -6.70
C LEU A 218 29.93 9.46 -6.44
N HIS A 219 29.80 8.41 -5.65
CA HIS A 219 28.51 7.83 -5.29
C HIS A 219 27.60 8.84 -4.54
N GLU A 220 28.18 9.61 -3.62
CA GLU A 220 27.44 10.66 -2.93
C GLU A 220 26.90 11.73 -3.88
N LYS A 221 27.70 12.16 -4.86
CA LYS A 221 27.27 13.11 -5.90
C LYS A 221 26.15 12.55 -6.77
N GLU A 222 26.25 11.28 -7.16
CA GLU A 222 25.19 10.60 -7.92
C GLU A 222 23.89 10.50 -7.10
N LEU A 223 23.99 10.18 -5.82
CA LEU A 223 22.85 10.10 -4.91
C LEU A 223 22.17 11.47 -4.73
N GLN A 224 22.95 12.53 -4.56
CA GLN A 224 22.44 13.91 -4.47
C GLN A 224 21.72 14.31 -5.76
N LYS A 225 22.30 14.00 -6.93
CA LYS A 225 21.65 14.25 -8.23
C LYS A 225 20.34 13.49 -8.37
N LEU A 226 20.31 12.21 -7.98
CA LEU A 226 19.10 11.39 -8.04
C LEU A 226 18.00 11.92 -7.11
N LYS A 227 18.38 12.36 -5.89
CA LYS A 227 17.44 13.00 -4.95
C LYS A 227 16.83 14.27 -5.56
N ALA A 228 17.67 15.17 -6.12
CA ALA A 228 17.19 16.39 -6.75
C ALA A 228 16.25 16.12 -7.93
N ASP A 229 16.58 15.16 -8.81
CA ASP A 229 15.73 14.75 -9.93
C ASP A 229 14.38 14.19 -9.45
N ASN A 230 14.39 13.40 -8.38
CA ASN A 230 13.16 12.84 -7.80
C ASN A 230 12.28 13.92 -7.16
N GLU A 231 12.86 14.88 -6.44
CA GLU A 231 12.13 16.02 -5.87
C GLU A 231 11.50 16.87 -6.97
N GLN A 232 12.22 17.13 -8.06
CA GLN A 232 11.67 17.85 -9.21
C GLN A 232 10.50 17.11 -9.85
N LYS A 233 10.63 15.80 -10.08
CA LYS A 233 9.55 14.97 -10.63
C LYS A 233 8.33 14.91 -9.70
N LEU A 234 8.56 14.84 -8.39
CA LEU A 234 7.48 14.85 -7.39
C LEU A 234 6.73 16.18 -7.42
N THR A 235 7.47 17.30 -7.46
CA THR A 235 6.89 18.64 -7.56
C THR A 235 6.02 18.80 -8.81
N GLN A 236 6.52 18.35 -9.98
CA GLN A 236 5.75 18.37 -11.22
C GLN A 236 4.45 17.52 -11.11
N LYS A 237 4.53 16.33 -10.52
CA LYS A 237 3.34 15.48 -10.31
C LYS A 237 2.32 16.13 -9.38
N ILE A 238 2.77 16.79 -8.33
CA ILE A 238 1.88 17.52 -7.40
C ILE A 238 1.15 18.65 -8.12
N ILE A 239 1.85 19.43 -8.96
CA ILE A 239 1.25 20.51 -9.74
C ILE A 239 0.18 19.96 -10.69
N LEU A 240 0.49 18.89 -11.42
CA LEU A 240 -0.47 18.25 -12.33
C LEU A 240 -1.69 17.70 -11.58
N LEU A 241 -1.46 17.06 -10.43
CA LEU A 241 -2.56 16.51 -9.61
C LEU A 241 -3.47 17.62 -9.09
N ASN A 242 -2.89 18.72 -8.59
CA ASN A 242 -3.67 19.87 -8.13
C ASN A 242 -4.48 20.50 -9.26
N ALA A 243 -3.92 20.63 -10.46
CA ALA A 243 -4.65 21.10 -11.64
C ALA A 243 -5.83 20.18 -11.99
N GLN A 244 -5.64 18.86 -11.92
CA GLN A 244 -6.71 17.89 -12.16
C GLN A 244 -7.80 17.96 -11.09
N VAL A 245 -7.44 18.11 -9.82
CA VAL A 245 -8.40 18.28 -8.72
C VAL A 245 -9.26 19.54 -8.92
N GLU A 246 -8.65 20.66 -9.30
CA GLU A 246 -9.39 21.90 -9.57
C GLU A 246 -10.31 21.78 -10.80
N LEU A 247 -9.89 21.07 -11.84
CA LEU A 247 -10.73 20.76 -12.99
C LEU A 247 -11.97 19.95 -12.59
N ASN A 248 -11.74 18.85 -11.88
CA ASN A 248 -12.83 17.98 -11.39
C ASN A 248 -13.80 18.73 -10.47
N ARG A 249 -13.29 19.64 -9.63
CA ARG A 249 -14.12 20.49 -8.78
C ARG A 249 -15.03 21.41 -9.58
N LYS A 250 -14.52 22.03 -10.65
CA LYS A 250 -15.31 22.88 -11.53
C LYS A 250 -16.38 22.07 -12.29
N GLU A 251 -16.05 20.89 -12.75
CA GLU A 251 -17.02 19.98 -13.39
C GLU A 251 -18.12 19.56 -12.42
N LEU A 252 -17.77 19.20 -11.19
CA LEU A 252 -18.74 18.85 -10.14
C LEU A 252 -19.71 20.01 -9.87
N GLN A 253 -19.22 21.24 -9.76
CA GLN A 253 -20.05 22.43 -9.59
C GLN A 253 -21.01 22.64 -10.77
N ARG A 254 -20.55 22.41 -12.00
CA ARG A 254 -21.42 22.46 -13.19
C ARG A 254 -22.54 21.42 -13.13
N PHE A 255 -22.21 20.18 -12.81
CA PHE A 255 -23.20 19.12 -12.67
C PHE A 255 -24.22 19.40 -11.57
N GLU A 256 -23.80 20.00 -10.46
CA GLU A 256 -24.73 20.40 -9.40
C GLU A 256 -25.68 21.52 -9.82
N GLN A 257 -25.19 22.51 -10.60
CA GLN A 257 -26.02 23.56 -11.15
C GLN A 257 -27.02 23.00 -12.17
N GLU A 258 -26.59 22.15 -13.08
CA GLU A 258 -27.47 21.48 -14.05
C GLU A 258 -28.52 20.61 -13.34
N ARG A 259 -28.12 19.87 -12.31
CA ARG A 259 -29.04 19.05 -11.52
C ARG A 259 -30.11 19.89 -10.83
N THR A 260 -29.74 21.04 -10.26
CA THR A 260 -30.70 21.96 -9.61
C THR A 260 -31.64 22.59 -10.62
N ALA A 261 -31.15 23.00 -11.79
CA ALA A 261 -31.96 23.53 -12.88
C ALA A 261 -32.95 22.48 -13.42
N LEU A 262 -32.51 21.24 -13.61
CA LEU A 262 -33.37 20.13 -14.02
C LEU A 262 -34.46 19.82 -12.99
N LYS A 263 -34.13 19.79 -11.69
CA LYS A 263 -35.11 19.61 -10.62
C LYS A 263 -36.16 20.71 -10.60
N ALA A 264 -35.75 21.97 -10.77
CA ALA A 264 -36.68 23.08 -10.86
C ALA A 264 -37.60 22.96 -12.07
N ARG A 265 -37.10 22.54 -13.24
CA ARG A 265 -37.86 22.31 -14.42
C ARG A 265 -38.87 21.16 -14.28
N VAL A 266 -38.47 20.07 -13.65
CA VAL A 266 -39.38 18.94 -13.35
C VAL A 266 -40.51 19.40 -12.43
N ALA A 267 -40.18 20.12 -11.33
CA ALA A 267 -41.19 20.64 -10.40
C ALA A 267 -42.18 21.58 -11.07
N ALA A 268 -41.72 22.47 -11.97
CA ALA A 268 -42.58 23.33 -12.76
C ALA A 268 -43.52 22.55 -13.67
N GLN A 269 -43.03 21.50 -14.32
CA GLN A 269 -43.84 20.62 -15.16
C GLN A 269 -44.86 19.81 -14.35
N GLU A 270 -44.53 19.37 -13.16
CA GLU A 270 -45.45 18.66 -12.26
C GLU A 270 -46.56 19.60 -11.78
N MET A 271 -46.25 20.87 -11.43
CA MET A 271 -47.26 21.87 -11.07
C MET A 271 -48.21 22.13 -12.25
N GLU A 272 -47.69 22.27 -13.48
CA GLU A 272 -48.54 22.51 -14.65
C GLU A 272 -49.42 21.30 -14.97
N LEU A 273 -48.90 20.10 -14.84
CA LEU A 273 -49.69 18.86 -14.96
C LEU A 273 -50.82 18.79 -13.92
N THR A 274 -50.51 19.15 -12.66
CA THR A 274 -51.50 19.19 -11.57
C THR A 274 -52.60 20.19 -11.92
N ARG A 275 -52.23 21.42 -12.36
CA ARG A 275 -53.16 22.45 -12.76
C ARG A 275 -54.10 22.02 -13.87
N ILE A 276 -53.53 21.38 -14.93
CA ILE A 276 -54.32 20.85 -16.05
C ILE A 276 -55.24 19.73 -15.58
N SER A 277 -54.78 18.84 -14.71
CA SER A 277 -55.59 17.73 -14.20
C SER A 277 -56.78 18.24 -13.37
N THR A 278 -56.56 19.28 -12.51
CA THR A 278 -57.61 19.92 -11.72
C THR A 278 -58.64 20.56 -12.65
N ALA A 279 -58.20 21.35 -13.66
CA ALA A 279 -59.12 22.01 -14.61
C ALA A 279 -59.96 21.00 -15.40
N ILE A 280 -59.40 19.87 -15.81
CA ILE A 280 -60.14 18.77 -16.48
C ILE A 280 -61.16 18.16 -15.49
N GLY A 281 -60.75 17.96 -14.22
CA GLY A 281 -61.64 17.44 -13.16
C GLY A 281 -62.86 18.34 -12.95
N GLU A 282 -62.67 19.66 -12.86
CA GLU A 282 -63.73 20.65 -12.69
C GLU A 282 -64.68 20.64 -13.90
N LYS A 283 -64.15 20.66 -15.12
CA LYS A 283 -64.97 20.57 -16.36
C LYS A 283 -65.80 19.30 -16.42
N THR A 284 -65.17 18.13 -16.08
CA THR A 284 -65.86 16.84 -16.05
C THR A 284 -67.02 16.85 -15.06
N SER A 285 -66.78 17.35 -13.85
CA SER A 285 -67.83 17.48 -12.82
C SER A 285 -68.98 18.40 -13.27
N THR A 286 -68.64 19.53 -13.88
CA THR A 286 -69.68 20.45 -14.41
C THR A 286 -70.50 19.83 -15.52
N LEU A 287 -69.86 19.12 -16.47
CA LEU A 287 -70.59 18.39 -17.54
C LEU A 287 -71.48 17.30 -16.94
N GLN A 288 -71.04 16.56 -15.95
CA GLN A 288 -71.84 15.56 -15.25
C GLN A 288 -73.08 16.18 -14.64
N LEU A 289 -72.92 17.32 -13.96
CA LEU A 289 -74.03 18.06 -13.36
C LEU A 289 -75.04 18.54 -14.39
N ILE A 290 -74.58 19.00 -15.58
CA ILE A 290 -75.44 19.40 -16.68
C ILE A 290 -76.22 18.20 -17.23
N CYS A 291 -75.56 17.05 -17.42
CA CYS A 291 -76.22 15.82 -17.82
C CYS A 291 -77.31 15.39 -16.85
N ASP A 292 -77.05 15.46 -15.54
CA ASP A 292 -77.99 15.09 -14.50
C ASP A 292 -79.20 16.05 -14.50
N GLN A 293 -78.97 17.35 -14.68
CA GLN A 293 -80.05 18.34 -14.77
C GLN A 293 -80.89 18.12 -16.05
N LEU A 294 -80.28 17.80 -17.20
CA LEU A 294 -81.01 17.51 -18.44
C LEU A 294 -81.89 16.26 -18.31
N THR A 295 -81.58 15.30 -17.45
CA THR A 295 -82.39 14.12 -17.22
C THR A 295 -83.69 14.40 -16.49
N VAL A 296 -83.77 15.50 -15.73
CA VAL A 296 -84.91 15.88 -14.91
C VAL A 296 -85.84 16.88 -15.66
N LEU A 297 -85.35 17.55 -16.72
CA LEU A 297 -86.10 18.50 -17.45
C LEU A 297 -87.22 17.83 -18.27
N ASP A 298 -88.46 18.43 -18.29
CA ASP A 298 -89.59 17.98 -19.07
C ASP A 298 -89.60 18.72 -20.39
N ILE A 299 -88.88 18.19 -21.38
CA ILE A 299 -88.73 18.73 -22.74
C ILE A 299 -88.92 17.59 -23.76
N ASP A 300 -89.15 17.96 -25.03
CA ASP A 300 -89.33 17.01 -26.10
C ASP A 300 -88.32 15.83 -26.07
N PRO A 301 -88.80 14.57 -26.02
CA PRO A 301 -87.95 13.41 -25.85
C PRO A 301 -86.82 13.25 -26.87
N GLN A 302 -87.09 13.66 -28.17
CA GLN A 302 -86.05 13.54 -29.19
C GLN A 302 -85.00 14.62 -29.07
N PHE A 303 -85.32 15.79 -28.60
CA PHE A 303 -84.40 16.88 -28.37
C PHE A 303 -83.55 16.61 -27.08
N LYS A 304 -84.17 16.10 -26.06
CA LYS A 304 -83.51 15.65 -24.80
C LYS A 304 -82.43 14.62 -25.10
N GLN A 305 -82.77 13.60 -25.91
CA GLN A 305 -81.85 12.52 -26.27
C GLN A 305 -80.58 13.05 -26.98
N ARG A 306 -80.80 13.97 -27.95
CA ARG A 306 -79.68 14.58 -28.70
C ARG A 306 -78.77 15.39 -27.79
N LEU A 307 -79.28 16.16 -26.86
CA LEU A 307 -78.45 16.91 -25.89
C LEU A 307 -77.68 16.01 -24.94
N LEU A 308 -78.31 14.95 -24.44
CA LEU A 308 -77.61 13.94 -23.61
C LEU A 308 -76.50 13.24 -24.35
N ASP A 309 -76.76 12.83 -25.62
CA ASP A 309 -75.73 12.20 -26.46
C ASP A 309 -74.52 13.11 -26.69
N GLN A 310 -74.76 14.40 -26.91
CA GLN A 310 -73.68 15.40 -27.03
C GLN A 310 -72.91 15.56 -25.71
N CYS A 311 -73.59 15.67 -24.57
CA CYS A 311 -72.94 15.77 -23.27
C CYS A 311 -72.12 14.54 -22.95
N TYR A 312 -72.62 13.33 -23.15
CA TYR A 312 -71.88 12.09 -22.91
C TYR A 312 -70.69 11.96 -23.85
N THR A 313 -70.80 12.41 -25.12
CA THR A 313 -69.68 12.45 -26.06
C THR A 313 -68.58 13.41 -25.58
N MET A 314 -68.94 14.56 -25.06
CA MET A 314 -68.00 15.52 -24.47
C MET A 314 -67.33 14.95 -23.19
N LEU A 315 -68.11 14.34 -22.30
CA LEU A 315 -67.64 13.68 -21.09
C LEU A 315 -66.64 12.56 -21.42
N ASP A 316 -66.94 11.68 -22.35
CA ASP A 316 -66.08 10.60 -22.81
C ASP A 316 -64.77 11.16 -23.40
N THR A 317 -64.84 12.26 -24.15
CA THR A 317 -63.65 12.93 -24.72
C THR A 317 -62.77 13.51 -23.62
N GLU A 318 -63.30 14.19 -22.59
CA GLU A 318 -62.54 14.75 -21.48
C GLU A 318 -61.99 13.66 -20.59
N LEU A 319 -62.71 12.55 -20.31
CA LEU A 319 -62.24 11.40 -19.58
C LEU A 319 -61.07 10.69 -20.29
N LYS A 320 -61.16 10.54 -21.62
CA LYS A 320 -60.07 10.01 -22.45
C LYS A 320 -58.85 10.90 -22.43
N GLN A 321 -59.05 12.23 -22.46
CA GLN A 321 -57.93 13.17 -22.28
C GLN A 321 -57.30 13.11 -20.88
N LYS A 322 -58.10 12.93 -19.85
CA LYS A 322 -57.62 12.74 -18.46
C LYS A 322 -56.76 11.48 -18.35
N ARG A 323 -57.23 10.35 -18.90
CA ARG A 323 -56.44 9.08 -18.92
C ARG A 323 -55.12 9.24 -19.65
N LEU A 324 -55.14 9.87 -20.85
CA LEU A 324 -53.93 10.13 -21.64
C LEU A 324 -52.88 11.01 -20.93
N LYS A 325 -53.30 11.87 -20.02
CA LYS A 325 -52.41 12.79 -19.27
C LYS A 325 -51.98 12.29 -17.93
N THR A 326 -52.75 11.38 -17.27
CA THR A 326 -52.54 10.95 -15.88
C THR A 326 -51.85 9.58 -15.74
N GLU A 327 -51.83 8.77 -16.80
CA GLU A 327 -51.31 7.37 -16.76
C GLU A 327 -49.88 7.21 -17.26
N LEU A 328 -49.02 8.21 -17.11
CA LEU A 328 -47.56 7.97 -17.12
C LEU A 328 -47.16 7.39 -15.77
N THR A 329 -47.37 6.09 -15.61
CA THR A 329 -46.95 5.37 -14.41
C THR A 329 -45.45 5.25 -14.37
N ALA A 330 -44.90 4.98 -13.16
CA ALA A 330 -43.47 4.71 -13.00
C ALA A 330 -42.96 3.60 -13.94
N GLY A 331 -43.83 2.60 -14.25
CA GLY A 331 -43.55 1.54 -15.21
C GLY A 331 -43.45 2.02 -16.68
N ASP A 332 -44.08 3.13 -17.01
CA ASP A 332 -43.99 3.72 -18.37
C ASP A 332 -42.68 4.49 -18.55
N SER A 333 -42.20 5.14 -17.49
CA SER A 333 -40.87 5.78 -17.46
C SER A 333 -39.76 4.75 -17.55
N GLU A 334 -39.90 3.62 -16.89
CA GLU A 334 -38.94 2.50 -16.95
C GLU A 334 -38.91 1.88 -18.33
N PHE A 335 -40.10 1.64 -18.93
CA PHE A 335 -40.23 1.14 -20.30
C PHE A 335 -39.56 2.07 -21.30
N LEU A 336 -39.83 3.39 -21.25
CA LEU A 336 -39.21 4.38 -22.14
C LEU A 336 -37.70 4.42 -21.97
N SER A 337 -37.19 4.32 -20.75
CA SER A 337 -35.76 4.25 -20.45
C SER A 337 -35.11 2.99 -21.05
N LYS A 338 -35.75 1.82 -20.92
CA LYS A 338 -35.29 0.56 -21.52
C LYS A 338 -35.29 0.64 -23.04
N LEU A 339 -36.40 1.20 -23.64
CA LEU A 339 -36.51 1.36 -25.06
C LEU A 339 -35.46 2.30 -25.65
N GLN A 340 -35.19 3.42 -24.96
CA GLN A 340 -34.20 4.41 -25.42
C GLN A 340 -32.77 3.88 -25.30
N LYS A 341 -32.44 3.11 -24.22
CA LYS A 341 -31.15 2.43 -24.09
C LYS A 341 -30.90 1.43 -25.22
N LYS A 342 -31.92 0.65 -25.57
CA LYS A 342 -31.83 -0.38 -26.63
C LYS A 342 -31.84 0.21 -28.04
N HIS A 343 -32.56 1.31 -28.23
CA HIS A 343 -32.75 1.99 -29.54
C HIS A 343 -32.50 3.51 -29.40
N PRO A 344 -31.24 3.96 -29.27
CA PRO A 344 -30.92 5.39 -29.09
C PRO A 344 -31.31 6.27 -30.30
N ASN A 345 -31.56 5.64 -31.44
CA ASN A 345 -31.93 6.33 -32.68
C ASN A 345 -33.42 6.75 -32.78
N LEU A 346 -34.22 6.38 -31.77
CA LEU A 346 -35.64 6.81 -31.72
C LEU A 346 -35.71 8.25 -31.21
N ASN A 347 -36.48 9.08 -31.95
CA ASN A 347 -36.75 10.45 -31.51
C ASN A 347 -37.89 10.51 -30.46
N GLN A 348 -38.09 11.67 -29.82
CA GLN A 348 -39.15 11.86 -28.81
C GLN A 348 -40.55 11.53 -29.30
N ARG A 349 -40.85 11.85 -30.60
CA ARG A 349 -42.14 11.55 -31.21
C ARG A 349 -42.35 10.04 -31.39
N GLU A 350 -41.31 9.32 -31.78
CA GLU A 350 -41.34 7.87 -31.94
C GLU A 350 -41.44 7.15 -30.59
N LEU A 351 -40.76 7.66 -29.55
CA LEU A 351 -40.89 7.16 -28.17
C LEU A 351 -42.32 7.34 -27.64
N ARG A 352 -42.94 8.50 -27.90
CA ARG A 352 -44.34 8.76 -27.54
C ARG A 352 -45.29 7.82 -28.23
N VAL A 353 -45.09 7.55 -29.55
CA VAL A 353 -45.86 6.56 -30.32
C VAL A 353 -45.67 5.16 -29.73
N SER A 354 -44.43 4.77 -29.37
CA SER A 354 -44.14 3.47 -28.77
C SER A 354 -44.90 3.26 -27.45
N LEU A 355 -44.96 4.29 -26.61
CA LEU A 355 -45.73 4.25 -25.38
C LEU A 355 -47.22 4.06 -25.62
N MET A 356 -47.82 4.81 -26.58
CA MET A 356 -49.22 4.67 -26.92
C MET A 356 -49.56 3.30 -27.50
N VAL A 357 -48.65 2.73 -28.33
CA VAL A 357 -48.80 1.38 -28.85
C VAL A 357 -48.75 0.34 -27.73
N LYS A 358 -47.85 0.50 -26.74
CA LYS A 358 -47.78 -0.33 -25.51
C LYS A 358 -49.10 -0.27 -24.73
N LEU A 359 -49.69 0.94 -24.62
CA LEU A 359 -50.95 1.17 -23.91
C LEU A 359 -52.20 0.76 -24.73
N ASN A 360 -52.02 0.04 -25.86
CA ASN A 360 -53.05 -0.51 -26.72
C ASN A 360 -53.95 0.53 -27.40
N TYR A 361 -53.49 1.79 -27.59
CA TYR A 361 -54.20 2.76 -28.40
C TYR A 361 -54.25 2.34 -29.90
N ASP A 362 -55.39 2.60 -30.55
CA ASP A 362 -55.50 2.33 -31.97
C ASP A 362 -54.78 3.37 -32.86
N THR A 363 -54.53 3.06 -34.12
CA THR A 363 -53.77 3.92 -35.03
C THR A 363 -54.42 5.29 -35.22
N ARG A 364 -55.77 5.38 -35.20
CA ARG A 364 -56.53 6.62 -35.34
C ARG A 364 -56.45 7.49 -34.08
N GLU A 365 -56.52 6.87 -32.94
CA GLU A 365 -56.35 7.52 -31.61
C GLU A 365 -54.95 8.11 -31.48
N ILE A 366 -53.91 7.32 -31.84
CA ILE A 366 -52.54 7.79 -31.82
C ILE A 366 -52.33 8.96 -32.81
N ALA A 367 -52.81 8.83 -34.03
CA ALA A 367 -52.74 9.90 -35.05
C ALA A 367 -53.37 11.20 -34.58
N ARG A 368 -54.57 11.11 -33.98
CA ARG A 368 -55.27 12.28 -33.39
C ARG A 368 -54.53 12.88 -32.22
N SER A 369 -54.00 12.07 -31.32
CA SER A 369 -53.22 12.52 -30.15
C SER A 369 -51.92 13.24 -30.51
N ILE A 370 -51.30 12.91 -31.63
CA ILE A 370 -50.05 13.50 -32.10
C ILE A 370 -50.30 14.65 -33.11
N GLY A 371 -51.55 14.87 -33.52
CA GLY A 371 -51.94 15.91 -34.47
C GLY A 371 -51.49 15.61 -35.91
N ILE A 372 -51.61 14.37 -36.35
CA ILE A 372 -51.26 13.93 -37.72
C ILE A 372 -52.40 13.12 -38.39
N SER A 373 -52.35 12.97 -39.69
CA SER A 373 -53.27 12.07 -40.41
C SER A 373 -52.92 10.59 -40.15
N THR A 374 -53.90 9.69 -40.34
CA THR A 374 -53.68 8.24 -40.26
C THR A 374 -52.58 7.77 -41.21
N ARG A 375 -52.50 8.34 -42.41
CA ARG A 375 -51.42 8.08 -43.39
C ARG A 375 -50.05 8.54 -42.91
N GLY A 376 -50.00 9.67 -42.18
CA GLY A 376 -48.78 10.15 -41.51
C GLY A 376 -48.32 9.20 -40.40
N MET A 377 -49.28 8.61 -39.68
CA MET A 377 -49.00 7.62 -38.64
C MET A 377 -48.40 6.32 -39.21
N GLU A 378 -48.89 5.84 -40.35
CA GLU A 378 -48.33 4.68 -41.06
C GLU A 378 -46.86 4.92 -41.46
N SER A 379 -46.55 6.13 -41.94
CA SER A 379 -45.18 6.50 -42.29
C SER A 379 -44.25 6.52 -41.04
N ILE A 380 -44.76 6.92 -39.88
CA ILE A 380 -44.00 6.84 -38.61
C ILE A 380 -43.79 5.38 -38.21
N ARG A 381 -44.83 4.54 -38.28
CA ARG A 381 -44.71 3.10 -37.95
C ARG A 381 -43.72 2.40 -38.87
N TYR A 382 -43.71 2.71 -40.16
CA TYR A 382 -42.71 2.15 -41.08
C TYR A 382 -41.28 2.53 -40.69
N ARG A 383 -41.02 3.81 -40.37
CA ARG A 383 -39.70 4.28 -39.92
C ARG A 383 -39.29 3.65 -38.59
N MET A 384 -40.24 3.56 -37.66
CA MET A 384 -40.00 2.90 -36.36
C MET A 384 -39.64 1.42 -36.53
N HIS A 385 -40.38 0.70 -37.40
CA HIS A 385 -40.11 -0.69 -37.69
C HIS A 385 -38.66 -0.92 -38.13
N ARG A 386 -38.15 -0.05 -39.02
CA ARG A 386 -36.75 -0.08 -39.47
C ARG A 386 -35.75 0.27 -38.37
N LYS A 387 -36.04 1.29 -37.57
CA LYS A 387 -35.17 1.72 -36.48
C LYS A 387 -35.10 0.70 -35.33
N LEU A 388 -36.17 -0.03 -35.10
CA LEU A 388 -36.25 -1.12 -34.15
C LEU A 388 -35.57 -2.41 -34.63
N GLY A 389 -35.18 -2.47 -35.89
CA GLY A 389 -34.54 -3.65 -36.48
C GLY A 389 -35.44 -4.89 -36.55
N LEU A 390 -36.74 -4.71 -36.73
CA LEU A 390 -37.70 -5.80 -36.74
C LEU A 390 -37.77 -6.48 -38.10
N ASP A 391 -37.92 -7.82 -38.11
CA ASP A 391 -38.18 -8.61 -39.32
C ASP A 391 -39.54 -8.28 -39.90
N LYS A 392 -39.71 -8.49 -41.21
CA LYS A 392 -40.95 -8.12 -41.96
C LYS A 392 -42.24 -8.68 -41.35
N HIS A 393 -42.17 -9.76 -40.60
CA HIS A 393 -43.33 -10.45 -40.02
C HIS A 393 -43.53 -10.15 -38.51
N LYS A 394 -42.58 -9.43 -37.83
CA LYS A 394 -42.72 -9.10 -36.40
C LYS A 394 -43.42 -7.75 -36.22
N SER A 395 -44.55 -7.76 -35.50
CA SER A 395 -45.33 -6.54 -35.28
C SER A 395 -44.63 -5.65 -34.22
N ILE A 396 -44.68 -4.31 -34.44
CA ILE A 396 -44.18 -3.33 -33.47
C ILE A 396 -44.85 -3.53 -32.10
N LYS A 397 -46.17 -3.80 -32.09
CA LYS A 397 -46.93 -4.01 -30.85
C LYS A 397 -46.38 -5.19 -30.04
N THR A 398 -46.18 -6.34 -30.69
CA THR A 398 -45.65 -7.55 -30.05
C THR A 398 -44.26 -7.28 -29.45
N TYR A 399 -43.38 -6.67 -30.22
CA TYR A 399 -42.03 -6.32 -29.77
C TYR A 399 -42.02 -5.39 -28.57
N LEU A 400 -42.84 -4.34 -28.57
CA LEU A 400 -42.92 -3.39 -27.46
C LEU A 400 -43.54 -4.02 -26.22
N SER A 401 -44.48 -4.96 -26.37
CA SER A 401 -45.04 -5.72 -25.24
C SER A 401 -44.01 -6.67 -24.63
N GLU A 402 -43.25 -7.41 -25.44
CA GLU A 402 -42.12 -8.26 -24.97
C GLU A 402 -41.08 -7.42 -24.19
N LEU A 403 -40.71 -6.25 -24.72
CA LEU A 403 -39.76 -5.35 -24.07
C LEU A 403 -40.30 -4.80 -22.73
N ALA A 404 -41.60 -4.59 -22.61
CA ALA A 404 -42.26 -4.11 -21.40
C ALA A 404 -42.31 -5.17 -20.32
N THR A 405 -42.48 -6.46 -20.66
CA THR A 405 -42.56 -7.58 -19.73
C THR A 405 -41.21 -8.16 -19.34
N GLY A 406 -40.15 -7.75 -20.01
CA GLY A 406 -38.78 -8.19 -19.70
C GLY A 406 -38.41 -9.57 -20.23
N LEU A 407 -39.24 -10.13 -21.16
CA LEU A 407 -38.99 -11.38 -21.90
C LEU A 407 -38.12 -11.13 -23.14
#